data_0dcb7442a418bd4f6f65b5c965dfd9e3
#
_entry.id   0dcb7442a418bd4f6f65b5c965dfd9e3
#
_cell.length_a   1.000
_cell.length_b   1.000
_cell.length_c   1.000
_cell.angle_alpha   90.00
_cell.angle_beta   90.00
_cell.angle_gamma   90.00
#
_symmetry.space_group_name_H-M   'P 1'
#
loop_
_entity.id
_entity.type
_entity.pdbx_description
1 polymer ?
#
loop_
_entity_poly.entity_id
_entity_poly.type
_entity_poly.pdbx_seq_one_letter_code
_entity_poly.pdbx_strand_id
1 'polypeptide(L)'
;PADEYPNGFAGNKAQLFQVVCFEDSRSGDYDYNDLVIHVKYQWSGTRFGFGVHPIALGSTKEVRLGAVVYKGSTRIFKGLLAPGNADARTQYFQSQAGFINTGADRQINQRIDGRVTGWNQYLGSTCRCWDLSKIADDGAVRVEWYIQVDGDVELYALSTAYLNQSFDKQGRPYGLVITQTGSSYTEDGKGVVGLDWFNYPCENTPISEVYPELWNWL
;
A
#
# COMPACT_ATOMS: atom_id res chain seq x y z
N PRO A 1 0.00 -6.65 -20.75
CA PRO A 1 1.42 -6.61 -20.48
C PRO A 1 1.74 -7.61 -19.37
N ALA A 2 2.95 -8.08 -19.33
CA ALA A 2 3.44 -9.07 -18.36
C ALA A 2 3.31 -8.63 -16.88
N ASP A 3 2.76 -7.46 -16.67
CA ASP A 3 2.72 -6.73 -15.41
C ASP A 3 1.34 -6.72 -14.75
N GLU A 4 0.33 -7.13 -15.45
CA GLU A 4 -0.96 -7.43 -14.83
C GLU A 4 -0.78 -8.66 -14.00
N TYR A 5 -1.22 -8.63 -12.75
CA TYR A 5 -1.21 -9.78 -11.87
C TYR A 5 -0.63 -10.96 -12.59
N PRO A 6 0.64 -11.25 -12.41
CA PRO A 6 1.33 -12.11 -13.34
C PRO A 6 0.51 -13.37 -13.48
N ASN A 7 0.10 -13.70 -14.68
CA ASN A 7 -0.63 -14.95 -14.96
C ASN A 7 0.11 -16.16 -14.38
N GLY A 8 1.42 -15.99 -14.07
CA GLY A 8 2.24 -16.97 -13.37
C GLY A 8 1.92 -17.16 -11.88
N PHE A 9 1.03 -16.36 -11.29
CA PHE A 9 0.51 -16.58 -9.94
C PHE A 9 -0.89 -17.20 -9.94
N ALA A 10 -1.48 -17.45 -11.09
CA ALA A 10 -2.74 -18.15 -11.18
C ALA A 10 -2.62 -19.51 -10.48
N GLY A 11 -3.55 -19.77 -9.57
CA GLY A 11 -3.56 -21.01 -8.77
C GLY A 11 -2.61 -21.02 -7.56
N ASN A 12 -1.81 -19.98 -7.32
CA ASN A 12 -1.02 -19.89 -6.09
C ASN A 12 -1.93 -19.61 -4.89
N LYS A 13 -1.74 -20.38 -3.83
CA LYS A 13 -2.51 -20.27 -2.58
C LYS A 13 -1.85 -19.35 -1.55
N ALA A 14 -0.58 -19.02 -1.72
CA ALA A 14 0.15 -18.16 -0.79
C ALA A 14 -0.07 -16.68 -1.14
N GLN A 15 -0.97 -16.06 -0.43
CA GLN A 15 -1.31 -14.64 -0.62
C GLN A 15 -1.42 -13.92 0.72
N LEU A 16 -1.01 -12.66 0.72
CA LEU A 16 -1.09 -11.77 1.86
C LEU A 16 -1.67 -10.43 1.41
N PHE A 17 -2.51 -9.84 2.24
CA PHE A 17 -3.09 -8.53 2.00
C PHE A 17 -2.67 -7.56 3.09
N GLN A 18 -2.37 -6.34 2.69
CA GLN A 18 -2.04 -5.25 3.61
C GLN A 18 -2.74 -3.97 3.18
N VAL A 19 -3.02 -3.11 4.16
CA VAL A 19 -3.28 -1.69 3.96
C VAL A 19 -2.04 -0.94 4.41
N VAL A 20 -1.59 0.01 3.59
CA VAL A 20 -0.53 0.94 3.99
C VAL A 20 -1.09 2.34 3.94
N CYS A 21 -0.94 3.05 5.03
CA CYS A 21 -1.45 4.40 5.25
C CYS A 21 -0.29 5.35 5.52
N PHE A 22 -0.34 6.56 4.97
CA PHE A 22 0.73 7.54 5.11
C PHE A 22 0.23 8.91 5.55
N GLU A 23 1.13 9.60 6.28
CA GLU A 23 1.12 11.04 6.53
C GLU A 23 2.16 11.71 5.64
N ASP A 24 1.83 12.85 5.06
CA ASP A 24 2.69 13.60 4.15
C ASP A 24 3.48 14.72 4.82
N SER A 25 3.26 14.96 6.11
CA SER A 25 3.86 16.09 6.81
C SER A 25 4.33 15.77 8.23
N ARG A 26 5.30 16.56 8.71
CA ARG A 26 5.88 16.44 10.05
C ARG A 26 5.00 17.01 11.18
N SER A 27 3.88 17.59 10.83
CA SER A 27 2.91 18.21 11.75
C SER A 27 1.52 18.05 11.19
N GLY A 28 1.20 16.84 10.72
CA GLY A 28 -0.10 16.47 10.20
C GLY A 28 -1.16 16.33 11.30
N ASP A 29 -2.36 16.07 10.89
CA ASP A 29 -3.51 15.77 11.76
C ASP A 29 -3.52 14.30 12.21
N TYR A 30 -2.57 13.51 11.70
CA TYR A 30 -2.39 12.08 12.02
C TYR A 30 -3.62 11.24 11.73
N ASP A 31 -4.31 11.55 10.65
CA ASP A 31 -5.44 10.75 10.18
C ASP A 31 -5.00 9.59 9.26
N TYR A 32 -3.73 9.60 8.82
CA TYR A 32 -3.12 8.56 7.99
C TYR A 32 -3.89 8.27 6.69
N ASN A 33 -4.50 9.28 6.12
CA ASN A 33 -5.24 9.16 4.87
C ASN A 33 -4.62 9.96 3.70
N ASP A 34 -3.47 10.61 3.91
CA ASP A 34 -2.75 11.37 2.89
C ASP A 34 -2.40 10.52 1.66
N LEU A 35 -2.09 9.25 1.87
CA LEU A 35 -2.14 8.20 0.84
C LEU A 35 -2.46 6.86 1.49
N VAL A 36 -3.55 6.24 1.06
CA VAL A 36 -3.92 4.89 1.48
C VAL A 36 -3.85 3.95 0.29
N ILE A 37 -3.15 2.83 0.47
CA ILE A 37 -3.02 1.80 -0.56
C ILE A 37 -3.46 0.44 -0.03
N HIS A 38 -4.15 -0.32 -0.86
CA HIS A 38 -4.36 -1.75 -0.70
C HIS A 38 -3.26 -2.51 -1.43
N VAL A 39 -2.69 -3.48 -0.78
CA VAL A 39 -1.60 -4.30 -1.33
C VAL A 39 -1.99 -5.76 -1.29
N LYS A 40 -1.74 -6.47 -2.39
CA LYS A 40 -1.83 -7.92 -2.48
C LYS A 40 -0.46 -8.47 -2.85
N TYR A 41 0.06 -9.35 -2.02
CA TYR A 41 1.27 -10.12 -2.31
C TYR A 41 0.94 -11.50 -2.81
N GLN A 42 1.80 -12.03 -3.69
CA GLN A 42 1.65 -13.38 -4.24
C GLN A 42 3.00 -14.06 -4.39
N TRP A 43 3.01 -15.36 -4.12
CA TRP A 43 4.15 -16.26 -4.33
C TRP A 43 3.75 -17.42 -5.21
N SER A 44 4.63 -17.82 -6.13
CA SER A 44 4.48 -19.01 -6.96
C SER A 44 5.86 -19.60 -7.25
N GLY A 45 6.21 -20.69 -6.57
CA GLY A 45 7.54 -21.27 -6.65
C GLY A 45 8.59 -20.24 -6.29
N THR A 46 9.53 -19.98 -7.21
CA THR A 46 10.58 -18.96 -7.05
C THR A 46 10.15 -17.55 -7.38
N ARG A 47 8.91 -17.33 -7.80
CA ARG A 47 8.42 -15.99 -8.17
C ARG A 47 7.70 -15.33 -7.01
N PHE A 48 7.98 -14.06 -6.86
CA PHE A 48 7.29 -13.16 -5.92
C PHE A 48 6.78 -11.93 -6.67
N GLY A 49 5.64 -11.44 -6.28
CA GLY A 49 5.10 -10.18 -6.81
C GLY A 49 4.11 -9.53 -5.88
N PHE A 50 3.81 -8.27 -6.17
CA PHE A 50 2.74 -7.54 -5.53
C PHE A 50 1.92 -6.75 -6.54
N GLY A 51 0.64 -6.56 -6.20
CA GLY A 51 -0.23 -5.55 -6.80
C GLY A 51 -0.58 -4.49 -5.76
N VAL A 52 -0.55 -3.23 -6.18
CA VAL A 52 -0.87 -2.07 -5.35
C VAL A 52 -2.04 -1.33 -5.96
N HIS A 53 -2.99 -0.97 -5.12
CA HIS A 53 -4.14 -0.18 -5.51
C HIS A 53 -4.34 0.98 -4.54
N PRO A 54 -3.93 2.19 -4.88
CA PRO A 54 -4.25 3.39 -4.12
C PRO A 54 -5.75 3.62 -4.07
N ILE A 55 -6.29 3.88 -2.88
CA ILE A 55 -7.73 4.02 -2.64
C ILE A 55 -8.13 5.37 -2.08
N ALA A 56 -7.21 6.09 -1.44
CA ALA A 56 -7.47 7.43 -0.92
C ALA A 56 -6.25 8.32 -1.06
N LEU A 57 -6.49 9.62 -1.21
CA LEU A 57 -5.47 10.65 -1.26
C LEU A 57 -5.99 11.90 -0.55
N GLY A 58 -5.56 12.10 0.70
CA GLY A 58 -5.89 13.24 1.57
C GLY A 58 -4.89 14.39 1.50
N SER A 59 -3.93 14.32 0.59
CA SER A 59 -2.89 15.31 0.45
C SER A 59 -3.15 16.27 -0.70
N THR A 60 -2.80 17.55 -0.53
CA THR A 60 -2.72 18.53 -1.61
C THR A 60 -1.33 18.65 -2.22
N LYS A 61 -0.34 18.00 -1.62
CA LYS A 61 1.05 17.97 -2.09
C LYS A 61 1.23 17.01 -3.26
N GLU A 62 2.40 17.09 -3.89
CA GLU A 62 2.86 16.09 -4.83
C GLU A 62 3.33 14.85 -4.05
N VAL A 63 2.60 13.76 -4.17
CA VAL A 63 2.89 12.50 -3.49
C VAL A 63 3.19 11.41 -4.52
N ARG A 64 4.34 10.77 -4.40
CA ARG A 64 4.76 9.66 -5.26
C ARG A 64 4.96 8.41 -4.43
N LEU A 65 4.37 7.29 -4.85
CA LEU A 65 4.48 6.02 -4.15
C LEU A 65 5.71 5.25 -4.59
N GLY A 66 6.45 4.73 -3.63
CA GLY A 66 7.64 3.91 -3.86
C GLY A 66 7.68 2.66 -3.00
N ALA A 67 8.57 1.75 -3.38
CA ALA A 67 8.83 0.52 -2.63
C ALA A 67 10.31 0.15 -2.66
N VAL A 68 10.72 -0.57 -1.62
CA VAL A 68 12.00 -1.28 -1.57
C VAL A 68 11.71 -2.76 -1.33
N VAL A 69 12.29 -3.63 -2.16
CA VAL A 69 12.09 -5.07 -2.06
C VAL A 69 13.41 -5.72 -1.71
N TYR A 70 13.38 -6.57 -0.70
CA TYR A 70 14.51 -7.37 -0.25
C TYR A 70 14.19 -8.86 -0.33
N LYS A 71 15.23 -9.65 -0.55
CA LYS A 71 15.27 -11.09 -0.29
C LYS A 71 16.36 -11.32 0.77
N GLY A 72 15.95 -11.63 2.00
CA GLY A 72 16.87 -11.59 3.14
C GLY A 72 17.52 -10.21 3.31
N SER A 73 18.84 -10.16 3.22
CA SER A 73 19.64 -8.91 3.26
C SER A 73 19.83 -8.26 1.88
N THR A 74 19.56 -8.99 0.81
CA THR A 74 19.80 -8.54 -0.56
C THR A 74 18.66 -7.67 -1.05
N ARG A 75 18.95 -6.40 -1.35
CA ARG A 75 18.00 -5.48 -1.99
C ARG A 75 17.88 -5.80 -3.48
N ILE A 76 16.69 -6.22 -3.92
CA ILE A 76 16.41 -6.55 -5.33
C ILE A 76 15.74 -5.42 -6.10
N PHE A 77 15.10 -4.49 -5.39
CA PHE A 77 14.47 -3.32 -6.00
C PHE A 77 14.44 -2.14 -5.03
N LYS A 78 14.59 -0.93 -5.56
CA LYS A 78 14.16 0.33 -4.93
C LYS A 78 13.76 1.29 -6.04
N GLY A 79 12.57 1.87 -5.92
CA GLY A 79 12.12 2.89 -6.87
C GLY A 79 10.68 3.31 -6.68
N LEU A 80 10.33 4.37 -7.38
CA LEU A 80 8.95 4.82 -7.53
C LEU A 80 8.19 3.86 -8.45
N LEU A 81 6.91 3.67 -8.17
CA LEU A 81 6.11 2.66 -8.84
C LEU A 81 5.42 3.18 -10.10
N ALA A 82 5.05 4.45 -10.11
CA ALA A 82 4.40 5.07 -11.25
C ALA A 82 5.38 5.25 -12.43
N PRO A 83 4.96 4.99 -13.67
CA PRO A 83 5.74 5.29 -14.87
C PRO A 83 6.15 6.77 -14.90
N GLY A 84 7.41 7.03 -15.29
CA GLY A 84 7.94 8.41 -15.34
C GLY A 84 7.96 9.13 -14.00
N ASN A 85 7.87 8.40 -12.88
CA ASN A 85 7.79 8.95 -11.53
C ASN A 85 6.60 9.90 -11.34
N ALA A 86 5.48 9.61 -11.99
CA ALA A 86 4.30 10.45 -11.91
C ALA A 86 3.75 10.52 -10.47
N ASP A 87 3.14 11.66 -10.14
CA ASP A 87 2.41 11.87 -8.92
C ASP A 87 1.21 10.92 -8.78
N ALA A 88 0.90 10.49 -7.56
CA ALA A 88 -0.16 9.54 -7.28
C ALA A 88 -1.54 10.02 -7.74
N ARG A 89 -1.82 11.32 -7.61
CA ARG A 89 -3.08 11.95 -8.04
C ARG A 89 -3.31 11.74 -9.54
N THR A 90 -2.30 12.06 -10.33
CA THR A 90 -2.36 11.93 -11.79
C THR A 90 -2.37 10.47 -12.22
N GLN A 91 -1.49 9.66 -11.64
CA GLN A 91 -1.27 8.29 -12.08
C GLN A 91 -2.41 7.35 -11.71
N TYR A 92 -2.90 7.46 -10.48
CA TYR A 92 -3.83 6.47 -9.93
C TYR A 92 -5.26 6.94 -9.87
N PHE A 93 -5.47 8.23 -9.65
CA PHE A 93 -6.81 8.77 -9.47
C PHE A 93 -7.32 9.55 -10.69
N GLN A 94 -6.42 10.01 -11.55
CA GLN A 94 -6.73 10.85 -12.72
C GLN A 94 -7.68 12.01 -12.37
N SER A 95 -7.45 12.62 -11.23
CA SER A 95 -8.31 13.63 -10.62
C SER A 95 -7.52 14.89 -10.33
N GLN A 96 -8.21 16.02 -10.34
CA GLN A 96 -7.71 17.31 -9.86
C GLN A 96 -8.26 17.68 -8.47
N ALA A 97 -9.08 16.81 -7.88
CA ALA A 97 -9.61 17.03 -6.53
C ALA A 97 -8.49 17.07 -5.49
N GLY A 98 -8.58 17.95 -4.52
CA GLY A 98 -7.63 18.05 -3.42
C GLY A 98 -7.63 16.78 -2.58
N PHE A 99 -8.81 16.33 -2.19
CA PHE A 99 -9.03 15.15 -1.37
C PHE A 99 -9.87 14.13 -2.12
N ILE A 100 -9.44 12.87 -2.06
CA ILE A 100 -10.06 11.77 -2.81
C ILE A 100 -10.32 10.62 -1.84
N ASN A 101 -11.61 10.26 -1.69
CA ASN A 101 -12.06 9.16 -0.85
C ASN A 101 -11.63 9.26 0.63
N THR A 102 -11.61 10.47 1.19
CA THR A 102 -11.25 10.73 2.58
C THR A 102 -12.41 11.25 3.43
N GLY A 103 -13.56 11.53 2.82
CA GLY A 103 -14.77 12.00 3.51
C GLY A 103 -15.49 10.92 4.34
N ALA A 104 -16.57 11.33 4.98
CA ALA A 104 -17.40 10.43 5.80
C ALA A 104 -18.05 9.29 4.97
N ASP A 105 -18.23 9.50 3.68
CA ASP A 105 -18.79 8.55 2.71
C ASP A 105 -17.73 7.72 1.98
N ARG A 106 -16.48 7.75 2.45
CA ARG A 106 -15.36 7.04 1.84
C ARG A 106 -15.63 5.54 1.69
N GLN A 107 -15.15 5.00 0.58
CA GLN A 107 -15.30 3.60 0.23
C GLN A 107 -14.08 2.81 0.72
N ILE A 108 -14.23 2.01 1.78
CA ILE A 108 -13.14 1.28 2.43
C ILE A 108 -13.11 -0.18 1.99
N ASN A 109 -14.27 -0.84 1.98
CA ASN A 109 -14.41 -2.27 1.71
C ASN A 109 -14.47 -2.53 0.20
N GLN A 110 -13.42 -2.16 -0.52
CA GLN A 110 -13.29 -2.42 -1.94
C GLN A 110 -12.40 -3.63 -2.18
N ARG A 111 -12.80 -4.46 -3.13
CA ARG A 111 -11.99 -5.62 -3.50
C ARG A 111 -10.89 -5.21 -4.48
N ILE A 112 -9.74 -5.87 -4.39
CA ILE A 112 -8.63 -5.67 -5.33
C ILE A 112 -8.96 -6.22 -6.75
N ASP A 113 -9.95 -7.09 -6.87
CA ASP A 113 -10.33 -7.73 -8.13
C ASP A 113 -11.17 -6.85 -9.07
N GLY A 114 -11.43 -5.62 -8.71
CA GLY A 114 -12.18 -4.67 -9.54
C GLY A 114 -13.68 -4.96 -9.67
N ARG A 115 -14.23 -5.90 -8.89
CA ARG A 115 -15.64 -6.28 -8.97
C ARG A 115 -16.56 -5.53 -8.03
N VAL A 116 -16.02 -4.62 -7.24
CA VAL A 116 -16.81 -3.86 -6.27
C VAL A 116 -17.12 -2.48 -6.81
N THR A 117 -18.35 -2.08 -6.59
CA THR A 117 -18.86 -0.75 -6.94
C THR A 117 -17.98 0.35 -6.32
N GLY A 118 -17.63 1.34 -7.09
CA GLY A 118 -16.77 2.45 -6.66
C GLY A 118 -15.30 2.32 -7.09
N TRP A 119 -14.83 1.11 -7.34
CA TRP A 119 -13.47 0.84 -7.79
C TRP A 119 -13.15 1.43 -9.17
N ASN A 120 -14.15 1.55 -10.03
CA ASN A 120 -14.04 2.09 -11.38
C ASN A 120 -13.71 3.59 -11.45
N GLN A 121 -13.82 4.30 -10.36
CA GLN A 121 -13.43 5.71 -10.32
C GLN A 121 -11.94 5.90 -10.05
N TYR A 122 -11.23 4.87 -9.60
CA TYR A 122 -9.80 4.88 -9.34
C TYR A 122 -9.10 4.04 -10.41
N LEU A 123 -8.48 4.71 -11.36
CA LEU A 123 -8.10 4.12 -12.65
C LEU A 123 -6.72 3.44 -12.64
N GLY A 124 -6.02 3.46 -11.53
CA GLY A 124 -4.64 2.99 -11.52
C GLY A 124 -4.36 1.90 -10.51
N SER A 125 -3.74 0.86 -10.99
CA SER A 125 -3.02 -0.10 -10.16
C SER A 125 -1.62 -0.27 -10.71
N THR A 126 -0.69 -0.70 -9.86
CA THR A 126 0.65 -1.05 -10.27
C THR A 126 0.98 -2.45 -9.79
N CYS A 127 1.55 -3.26 -10.67
CA CYS A 127 2.06 -4.58 -10.33
C CYS A 127 3.56 -4.66 -10.58
N ARG A 128 4.25 -5.42 -9.76
CA ARG A 128 5.67 -5.76 -9.94
C ARG A 128 5.88 -7.22 -9.59
N CYS A 129 6.77 -7.89 -10.31
CA CYS A 129 7.16 -9.25 -9.98
C CYS A 129 8.63 -9.53 -10.29
N TRP A 130 9.19 -10.50 -9.56
CA TRP A 130 10.58 -10.92 -9.66
C TRP A 130 10.68 -12.43 -9.65
N ASP A 131 11.63 -12.95 -10.42
CA ASP A 131 12.10 -14.33 -10.28
C ASP A 131 13.27 -14.33 -9.29
N LEU A 132 13.06 -14.96 -8.16
CA LEU A 132 14.01 -15.02 -7.06
C LEU A 132 15.00 -16.19 -7.17
N SER A 133 14.88 -17.03 -8.21
CA SER A 133 15.73 -18.23 -8.38
C SER A 133 17.22 -17.91 -8.48
N LYS A 134 17.55 -16.70 -8.92
CA LYS A 134 18.93 -16.23 -9.09
C LYS A 134 19.47 -15.45 -7.89
N ILE A 135 18.66 -15.26 -6.85
CA ILE A 135 19.06 -14.54 -5.64
C ILE A 135 19.57 -15.58 -4.64
N ALA A 136 20.87 -15.52 -4.34
CA ALA A 136 21.53 -16.50 -3.49
C ALA A 136 21.11 -16.43 -2.01
N ASP A 137 20.57 -15.29 -1.56
CA ASP A 137 20.07 -15.10 -0.21
C ASP A 137 18.78 -15.92 -0.01
N ASP A 138 18.73 -16.78 0.98
CA ASP A 138 17.61 -17.66 1.30
C ASP A 138 16.60 -17.04 2.29
N GLY A 139 16.90 -15.85 2.81
CA GLY A 139 16.03 -15.12 3.73
C GLY A 139 14.65 -14.78 3.17
N ALA A 140 13.74 -14.37 4.03
CA ALA A 140 12.39 -14.01 3.65
C ALA A 140 12.33 -12.80 2.69
N VAL A 141 11.30 -12.77 1.86
CA VAL A 141 11.00 -11.58 1.06
C VAL A 141 10.33 -10.53 1.94
N ARG A 142 10.78 -9.28 1.83
CA ARG A 142 10.23 -8.13 2.51
C ARG A 142 10.03 -6.98 1.52
N VAL A 143 8.89 -6.31 1.60
CA VAL A 143 8.61 -5.08 0.86
C VAL A 143 8.43 -3.94 1.86
N GLU A 144 9.21 -2.90 1.72
CA GLU A 144 9.12 -1.67 2.51
C GLU A 144 8.50 -0.58 1.65
N TRP A 145 7.51 0.10 2.20
CA TRP A 145 6.74 1.12 1.50
C TRP A 145 7.20 2.52 1.91
N TYR A 146 7.26 3.43 0.95
CA TYR A 146 7.52 4.84 1.21
C TYR A 146 6.73 5.72 0.26
N ILE A 147 6.53 6.97 0.68
CA ILE A 147 6.12 8.05 -0.22
C ILE A 147 7.26 9.06 -0.37
N GLN A 148 7.32 9.69 -1.53
CA GLN A 148 8.11 10.90 -1.79
C GLN A 148 7.15 12.09 -1.84
N VAL A 149 7.41 13.11 -1.05
CA VAL A 149 6.54 14.29 -0.94
C VAL A 149 7.32 15.53 -1.38
N ASP A 150 6.73 16.32 -2.26
CA ASP A 150 7.26 17.59 -2.76
C ASP A 150 8.77 17.55 -3.12
N GLY A 151 9.16 16.55 -3.89
CA GLY A 151 10.54 16.36 -4.30
C GLY A 151 11.18 15.08 -3.76
N ASP A 152 12.28 15.16 -3.00
CA ASP A 152 13.13 13.99 -2.72
C ASP A 152 13.03 13.45 -1.28
N VAL A 153 12.15 13.97 -0.44
CA VAL A 153 11.99 13.49 0.94
C VAL A 153 11.23 12.18 0.94
N GLU A 154 11.90 11.09 1.28
CA GLU A 154 11.30 9.76 1.42
C GLU A 154 10.79 9.57 2.86
N LEU A 155 9.49 9.27 3.00
CA LEU A 155 8.84 8.97 4.27
C LEU A 155 8.41 7.50 4.26
N TYR A 156 9.06 6.69 5.09
CA TYR A 156 8.87 5.24 5.15
C TYR A 156 7.81 4.85 6.16
N ALA A 157 6.96 3.90 5.79
CA ALA A 157 5.97 3.32 6.68
C ALA A 157 6.61 2.44 7.75
N LEU A 158 5.98 2.36 8.92
CA LEU A 158 6.39 1.52 10.04
C LEU A 158 5.93 0.08 9.84
N SER A 159 6.86 -0.86 9.96
CA SER A 159 6.61 -2.27 10.18
C SER A 159 7.78 -2.88 10.95
N THR A 160 7.49 -3.79 11.84
CA THR A 160 8.53 -4.48 12.65
C THR A 160 9.57 -5.20 11.80
N ALA A 161 9.22 -5.55 10.57
CA ALA A 161 10.13 -6.19 9.62
C ALA A 161 10.97 -5.21 8.79
N TYR A 162 10.69 -3.89 8.86
CA TYR A 162 11.34 -2.92 7.99
C TYR A 162 12.68 -2.45 8.52
N LEU A 163 13.63 -2.23 7.61
CA LEU A 163 14.93 -1.62 7.91
C LEU A 163 14.87 -0.10 7.82
N ASN A 164 14.05 0.43 6.90
CA ASN A 164 13.83 1.85 6.72
C ASN A 164 12.49 2.24 7.35
N GLN A 165 12.53 3.20 8.23
CA GLN A 165 11.34 3.72 8.92
C GLN A 165 11.55 5.22 9.13
N SER A 166 10.48 5.99 9.04
CA SER A 166 10.52 7.43 9.25
C SER A 166 9.58 7.82 10.39
N PHE A 167 10.08 8.67 11.28
CA PHE A 167 9.34 9.16 12.44
C PHE A 167 9.41 10.67 12.53
N ASP A 168 8.36 11.28 13.02
CA ASP A 168 8.34 12.69 13.36
C ASP A 168 9.14 12.98 14.66
N LYS A 169 9.14 14.25 15.11
CA LYS A 169 9.84 14.65 16.33
C LYS A 169 9.20 14.08 17.61
N GLN A 170 7.96 13.68 17.56
CA GLN A 170 7.22 13.06 18.66
C GLN A 170 7.39 11.53 18.69
N GLY A 171 8.12 10.97 17.75
CA GLY A 171 8.29 9.52 17.60
C GLY A 171 7.13 8.81 16.94
N ARG A 172 6.21 9.53 16.26
CA ARG A 172 5.11 8.96 15.51
C ARG A 172 5.57 8.60 14.10
N PRO A 173 5.19 7.42 13.57
CA PRO A 173 5.59 7.02 12.23
C PRO A 173 4.87 7.85 11.16
N TYR A 174 5.53 8.04 10.01
CA TYR A 174 4.91 8.67 8.85
C TYR A 174 4.03 7.73 8.03
N GLY A 175 3.96 6.48 8.36
CA GLY A 175 3.07 5.54 7.73
C GLY A 175 2.97 4.26 8.52
N LEU A 176 1.87 3.55 8.33
CA LEU A 176 1.53 2.32 9.02
C LEU A 176 1.31 1.21 8.01
N VAL A 177 1.79 0.01 8.32
CA VAL A 177 1.53 -1.21 7.55
C VAL A 177 0.64 -2.13 8.38
N ILE A 178 -0.57 -2.38 7.89
CA ILE A 178 -1.58 -3.15 8.59
C ILE A 178 -1.91 -4.40 7.79
N THR A 179 -1.51 -5.57 8.31
CA THR A 179 -1.82 -6.85 7.69
C THR A 179 -3.28 -7.19 7.89
N GLN A 180 -3.95 -7.54 6.79
CA GLN A 180 -5.35 -7.94 6.80
C GLN A 180 -5.47 -9.45 7.05
N THR A 181 -6.43 -9.83 7.90
CA THR A 181 -6.70 -11.22 8.25
C THR A 181 -8.08 -11.65 7.75
N GLY A 182 -8.33 -12.96 7.70
CA GLY A 182 -9.64 -13.51 7.38
C GLY A 182 -10.00 -13.50 5.88
N SER A 183 -9.02 -13.29 5.00
CA SER A 183 -9.27 -13.34 3.57
C SER A 183 -9.50 -14.76 3.08
N SER A 184 -10.56 -14.96 2.32
CA SER A 184 -10.79 -16.16 1.52
C SER A 184 -11.04 -15.79 0.06
N TYR A 185 -10.72 -16.71 -0.85
CA TYR A 185 -11.02 -16.52 -2.26
C TYR A 185 -12.43 -17.06 -2.57
N THR A 186 -13.06 -16.46 -3.59
CA THR A 186 -14.20 -17.08 -4.24
C THR A 186 -13.78 -18.42 -4.85
N GLU A 187 -14.72 -19.37 -5.04
CA GLU A 187 -14.45 -20.69 -5.61
C GLU A 187 -13.78 -20.60 -6.99
N ASP A 188 -14.10 -19.56 -7.77
CA ASP A 188 -13.50 -19.30 -9.07
C ASP A 188 -12.12 -18.64 -8.99
N GLY A 189 -11.62 -18.36 -7.78
CA GLY A 189 -10.31 -17.74 -7.53
C GLY A 189 -10.18 -16.29 -7.99
N LYS A 190 -11.27 -15.67 -8.45
CA LYS A 190 -11.24 -14.33 -9.04
C LYS A 190 -11.61 -13.21 -8.09
N GLY A 191 -12.03 -13.52 -6.90
CA GLY A 191 -12.42 -12.54 -5.90
C GLY A 191 -11.95 -12.89 -4.50
N VAL A 192 -12.00 -11.91 -3.62
CA VAL A 192 -11.72 -12.06 -2.18
C VAL A 192 -13.04 -11.88 -1.44
N VAL A 193 -13.37 -12.84 -0.60
CA VAL A 193 -14.59 -12.83 0.20
C VAL A 193 -14.20 -12.72 1.67
N GLY A 194 -14.93 -11.87 2.41
CA GLY A 194 -14.76 -11.77 3.85
C GLY A 194 -13.49 -11.03 4.30
N LEU A 195 -12.83 -10.32 3.39
CA LEU A 195 -11.74 -9.43 3.75
C LEU A 195 -12.35 -8.11 4.24
N ASP A 196 -12.14 -7.84 5.52
CA ASP A 196 -12.54 -6.59 6.14
C ASP A 196 -11.32 -5.66 6.18
N TRP A 197 -11.30 -4.69 5.27
CA TRP A 197 -10.19 -3.78 5.14
C TRP A 197 -10.13 -2.80 6.30
N PHE A 198 -8.91 -2.45 6.72
CA PHE A 198 -8.69 -1.46 7.75
C PHE A 198 -9.44 -0.16 7.43
N ASN A 199 -10.19 0.31 8.42
CA ASN A 199 -10.98 1.52 8.32
C ASN A 199 -10.13 2.74 8.68
N TYR A 200 -9.40 3.27 7.70
CA TYR A 200 -8.61 4.49 7.90
C TYR A 200 -9.53 5.68 8.26
N PRO A 201 -9.06 6.63 9.09
CA PRO A 201 -9.86 7.78 9.52
C PRO A 201 -10.34 8.67 8.37
N CYS A 202 -11.36 9.47 8.65
CA CYS A 202 -11.74 10.57 7.76
C CYS A 202 -10.72 11.69 7.82
N GLU A 203 -10.73 12.52 6.80
CA GLU A 203 -9.99 13.77 6.74
C GLU A 203 -10.13 14.60 8.02
N ASN A 204 -9.01 15.06 8.57
CA ASN A 204 -8.92 15.81 9.83
C ASN A 204 -9.43 15.04 11.07
N THR A 205 -9.50 13.73 11.05
CA THR A 205 -9.85 12.91 12.22
C THR A 205 -8.63 12.12 12.67
N PRO A 206 -7.93 12.52 13.74
CA PRO A 206 -6.76 11.81 14.21
C PRO A 206 -7.02 10.31 14.42
N ILE A 207 -6.09 9.47 14.01
CA ILE A 207 -6.23 8.01 14.14
C ILE A 207 -6.45 7.57 15.59
N SER A 208 -5.93 8.31 16.56
CA SER A 208 -6.14 8.05 17.98
C SER A 208 -7.58 8.26 18.47
N GLU A 209 -8.40 8.99 17.74
CA GLU A 209 -9.84 9.11 18.03
C GLU A 209 -10.61 7.87 17.59
N VAL A 210 -10.18 7.26 16.47
CA VAL A 210 -10.79 6.03 15.93
C VAL A 210 -10.22 4.79 16.61
N TYR A 211 -8.92 4.81 16.91
CA TYR A 211 -8.17 3.72 17.53
C TYR A 211 -7.36 4.22 18.74
N PRO A 212 -7.99 4.45 19.90
CA PRO A 212 -7.35 5.07 21.07
C PRO A 212 -6.12 4.33 21.58
N GLU A 213 -6.07 3.01 21.39
CA GLU A 213 -4.96 2.18 21.87
C GLU A 213 -3.79 2.08 20.88
N LEU A 214 -3.90 2.70 19.70
CA LEU A 214 -2.88 2.52 18.63
C LEU A 214 -1.48 2.88 19.14
N TRP A 215 -1.33 3.98 19.84
CA TRP A 215 -0.02 4.44 20.34
C TRP A 215 0.57 3.56 21.44
N ASN A 216 -0.23 2.74 22.09
CA ASN A 216 0.22 1.74 23.05
C ASN A 216 0.74 0.47 22.35
N TRP A 217 0.41 0.28 21.08
CA TRP A 217 0.78 -0.89 20.28
C TRP A 217 2.04 -0.66 19.44
N LEU A 218 2.38 0.57 19.17
CA LEU A 218 3.55 0.99 18.39
C LEU A 218 4.75 1.31 19.28
#